data_8dc6d75e7fc75d67850161376cc30b01
#
_entry.id   8dc6d75e7fc75d67850161376cc30b01
#
_cell.length_a   1.000
_cell.length_b   1.000
_cell.length_c   1.000
_cell.angle_alpha   90.00
_cell.angle_beta   90.00
_cell.angle_gamma   90.00
#
_symmetry.space_group_name_H-M   'P 1'
#
loop_
_entity.id
_entity.type
_entity.pdbx_description
1 polymer ?
#
loop_
_entity_poly.entity_id
_entity_poly.type
_entity_poly.pdbx_seq_one_letter_code
_entity_poly.pdbx_strand_id
1 'polypeptide(L)'
;MYDALLERFVNGDYRFGQALLVKDIAAETGASKHPIMSALKELRAQGFVLITAQVGCQVVSPGPDAIADFFVMFSRMEGVMAEFAARRRLPEEIDRLERINAQVARLPRRDAASGERYRVLNRDFHGMIHQMGRSPALHEQLRTGWAMSDFLISQSNEFNRRLNQAAAEHDEIIRAIADGAAARARAAMEGHILGFRLRVIENLAAGAVAAPVAKRRKA
;
A
#
# COMPACT_ATOMS: atom_id res chain seq x y z
N MET A 1 15.52 7.34 -10.29
CA MET A 1 15.36 5.91 -10.71
C MET A 1 14.61 5.10 -9.66
N TYR A 2 15.02 5.14 -8.40
CA TYR A 2 14.31 4.42 -7.33
C TYR A 2 12.82 4.78 -7.29
N ASP A 3 12.45 6.05 -7.19
CA ASP A 3 11.05 6.48 -7.13
C ASP A 3 10.24 6.03 -8.35
N ALA A 4 10.82 6.13 -9.55
CA ALA A 4 10.18 5.68 -10.78
C ALA A 4 9.91 4.16 -10.80
N LEU A 5 10.84 3.34 -10.28
CA LEU A 5 10.61 1.90 -10.15
C LEU A 5 9.61 1.59 -9.04
N LEU A 6 9.70 2.25 -7.88
CA LEU A 6 8.76 2.06 -6.77
C LEU A 6 7.33 2.38 -7.22
N GLU A 7 7.13 3.46 -7.97
CA GLU A 7 5.81 3.81 -8.51
C GLU A 7 5.23 2.70 -9.38
N ARG A 8 6.04 2.04 -10.21
CA ARG A 8 5.61 0.89 -11.01
C ARG A 8 5.20 -0.32 -10.14
N PHE A 9 5.88 -0.54 -9.00
CA PHE A 9 5.47 -1.57 -8.05
C PHE A 9 4.11 -1.26 -7.45
N VAL A 10 3.92 -0.06 -6.91
CA VAL A 10 2.67 0.33 -6.23
C VAL A 10 1.49 0.45 -7.20
N ASN A 11 1.74 0.73 -8.47
CA ASN A 11 0.73 0.72 -9.53
C ASN A 11 0.38 -0.69 -10.02
N GLY A 12 1.16 -1.71 -9.64
CA GLY A 12 0.94 -3.09 -10.06
C GLY A 12 1.42 -3.41 -11.48
N ASP A 13 2.32 -2.60 -12.05
CA ASP A 13 2.93 -2.87 -13.37
C ASP A 13 3.84 -4.10 -13.29
N TYR A 14 4.43 -4.35 -12.13
CA TYR A 14 5.21 -5.55 -11.85
C TYR A 14 4.39 -6.56 -11.06
N ARG A 15 4.34 -7.81 -11.53
CA ARG A 15 3.56 -8.88 -10.91
C ARG A 15 4.42 -9.76 -10.01
N PHE A 16 3.79 -10.39 -9.01
CA PHE A 16 4.44 -11.37 -8.16
C PHE A 16 5.21 -12.42 -8.96
N GLY A 17 6.45 -12.68 -8.58
CA GLY A 17 7.31 -13.66 -9.23
C GLY A 17 7.83 -13.25 -10.61
N GLN A 18 7.51 -12.07 -11.13
CA GLN A 18 7.98 -11.59 -12.42
C GLN A 18 9.50 -11.39 -12.39
N ALA A 19 10.19 -11.92 -13.40
CA ALA A 19 11.61 -11.63 -13.62
C ALA A 19 11.80 -10.17 -14.08
N LEU A 20 12.77 -9.48 -13.48
CA LEU A 20 13.14 -8.11 -13.80
C LEU A 20 14.48 -8.12 -14.54
N LEU A 21 14.45 -7.83 -15.82
CA LEU A 21 15.65 -7.77 -16.63
C LEU A 21 16.14 -6.32 -16.72
N VAL A 22 17.37 -6.08 -16.28
CA VAL A 22 17.99 -4.75 -16.30
C VAL A 22 17.99 -4.14 -17.70
N LYS A 23 18.17 -4.97 -18.76
CA LYS A 23 18.14 -4.53 -20.14
C LYS A 23 16.77 -3.97 -20.56
N ASP A 24 15.67 -4.58 -20.05
CA ASP A 24 14.31 -4.14 -20.39
C ASP A 24 13.99 -2.82 -19.66
N ILE A 25 14.36 -2.72 -18.37
CA ILE A 25 14.25 -1.47 -17.62
C ILE A 25 15.08 -0.35 -18.28
N ALA A 26 16.29 -0.66 -18.74
CA ALA A 26 17.15 0.31 -19.42
C ALA A 26 16.52 0.79 -20.73
N ALA A 27 15.93 -0.12 -21.52
CA ALA A 27 15.25 0.21 -22.77
C ALA A 27 14.03 1.11 -22.53
N GLU A 28 13.25 0.85 -21.48
CA GLU A 28 12.05 1.61 -21.12
C GLU A 28 12.34 3.00 -20.53
N THR A 29 13.41 3.10 -19.73
CA THR A 29 13.71 4.33 -18.94
C THR A 29 14.82 5.19 -19.55
N GLY A 30 15.59 4.66 -20.52
CA GLY A 30 16.79 5.30 -21.03
C GLY A 30 17.96 5.35 -20.06
N ALA A 31 17.84 4.75 -18.88
CA ALA A 31 18.85 4.80 -17.84
C ALA A 31 19.96 3.75 -18.07
N SER A 32 21.19 4.08 -17.64
CA SER A 32 22.28 3.12 -17.66
C SER A 32 22.11 2.03 -16.57
N LYS A 33 22.88 0.95 -16.68
CA LYS A 33 22.84 -0.19 -15.77
C LYS A 33 23.07 0.20 -14.29
N HIS A 34 23.96 1.15 -14.03
CA HIS A 34 24.36 1.49 -12.65
C HIS A 34 23.21 2.05 -11.80
N PRO A 35 22.48 3.13 -12.21
CA PRO A 35 21.36 3.65 -11.43
C PRO A 35 20.20 2.65 -11.29
N ILE A 36 19.97 1.77 -12.28
CA ILE A 36 18.97 0.71 -12.20
C ILE A 36 19.36 -0.30 -11.11
N MET A 37 20.60 -0.78 -11.12
CA MET A 37 21.07 -1.72 -10.10
C MET A 37 21.10 -1.15 -8.70
N SER A 38 21.39 0.16 -8.55
CA SER A 38 21.29 0.86 -7.26
C SER A 38 19.87 0.86 -6.75
N ALA A 39 18.91 1.24 -7.59
CA ALA A 39 17.49 1.24 -7.24
C ALA A 39 16.96 -0.16 -6.89
N LEU A 40 17.34 -1.19 -7.65
CA LEU A 40 16.96 -2.58 -7.36
C LEU A 40 17.54 -3.09 -6.04
N LYS A 41 18.75 -2.69 -5.66
CA LYS A 41 19.33 -3.02 -4.35
C LYS A 41 18.56 -2.37 -3.20
N GLU A 42 18.12 -1.13 -3.38
CA GLU A 42 17.30 -0.42 -2.40
C GLU A 42 15.92 -1.06 -2.27
N LEU A 43 15.25 -1.37 -3.39
CA LEU A 43 13.99 -2.11 -3.42
C LEU A 43 14.11 -3.52 -2.80
N ARG A 44 15.26 -4.18 -2.96
CA ARG A 44 15.56 -5.44 -2.26
C ARG A 44 15.61 -5.24 -0.74
N ALA A 45 16.29 -4.19 -0.26
CA ALA A 45 16.38 -3.90 1.17
C ALA A 45 14.99 -3.63 1.80
N GLN A 46 14.04 -3.14 0.99
CA GLN A 46 12.66 -2.88 1.39
C GLN A 46 11.71 -4.07 1.14
N GLY A 47 12.20 -5.18 0.59
CA GLY A 47 11.42 -6.40 0.43
C GLY A 47 10.58 -6.48 -0.86
N PHE A 48 10.77 -5.61 -1.85
CA PHE A 48 10.04 -5.65 -3.13
C PHE A 48 10.62 -6.65 -4.13
N VAL A 49 11.92 -6.88 -4.08
CA VAL A 49 12.63 -7.74 -5.02
C VAL A 49 13.55 -8.73 -4.33
N LEU A 50 13.73 -9.87 -4.96
CA LEU A 50 14.76 -10.85 -4.65
C LEU A 50 15.87 -10.73 -5.68
N ILE A 51 17.11 -10.61 -5.22
CA ILE A 51 18.30 -10.65 -6.09
C ILE A 51 19.09 -11.89 -5.73
N THR A 52 19.12 -12.85 -6.63
CA THR A 52 19.87 -14.11 -6.46
C THR A 52 21.07 -14.10 -7.39
N ALA A 53 22.25 -14.32 -6.82
CA ALA A 53 23.50 -14.37 -7.61
C ALA A 53 23.35 -15.39 -8.74
N GLN A 54 23.80 -15.02 -9.94
CA GLN A 54 23.77 -15.81 -11.18
C GLN A 54 22.37 -16.18 -11.71
N VAL A 55 21.28 -15.95 -10.93
CA VAL A 55 19.89 -16.23 -11.34
C VAL A 55 19.20 -14.96 -11.86
N GLY A 56 19.40 -13.82 -11.18
CA GLY A 56 18.82 -12.55 -11.61
C GLY A 56 18.03 -11.82 -10.52
N CYS A 57 17.18 -10.90 -10.95
CA CYS A 57 16.31 -10.11 -10.12
C CYS A 57 14.84 -10.51 -10.38
N GLN A 58 14.06 -10.68 -9.33
CA GLN A 58 12.67 -11.12 -9.41
C GLN A 58 11.82 -10.33 -8.41
N VAL A 59 10.58 -10.00 -8.78
CA VAL A 59 9.57 -9.46 -7.87
C VAL A 59 9.27 -10.48 -6.78
N VAL A 60 9.15 -10.04 -5.52
CA VAL A 60 8.75 -10.94 -4.43
C VAL A 60 7.36 -11.54 -4.69
N SER A 61 7.14 -12.73 -4.16
CA SER A 61 5.85 -13.41 -4.21
C SER A 61 5.56 -14.01 -2.82
N PRO A 62 5.14 -13.17 -1.85
CA PRO A 62 4.89 -13.62 -0.49
C PRO A 62 3.68 -14.56 -0.45
N GLY A 63 3.77 -15.59 0.40
CA GLY A 63 2.64 -16.46 0.69
C GLY A 63 1.57 -15.79 1.56
N PRO A 64 0.39 -16.42 1.70
CA PRO A 64 -0.74 -15.86 2.45
C PRO A 64 -0.38 -15.48 3.90
N ASP A 65 0.39 -16.31 4.59
CA ASP A 65 0.79 -16.05 5.98
C ASP A 65 1.69 -14.81 6.08
N ALA A 66 2.67 -14.65 5.18
CA ALA A 66 3.54 -13.48 5.17
C ALA A 66 2.77 -12.19 4.86
N ILE A 67 1.75 -12.25 4.00
CA ILE A 67 0.83 -11.13 3.73
C ILE A 67 0.00 -10.83 4.98
N ALA A 68 -0.52 -11.86 5.65
CA ALA A 68 -1.29 -11.70 6.87
C ALA A 68 -0.47 -11.03 7.98
N ASP A 69 0.76 -11.50 8.20
CA ASP A 69 1.68 -10.97 9.21
C ASP A 69 2.05 -9.51 8.92
N PHE A 70 2.31 -9.18 7.65
CA PHE A 70 2.55 -7.79 7.24
C PHE A 70 1.39 -6.88 7.62
N PHE A 71 0.14 -7.22 7.27
CA PHE A 71 -1.02 -6.38 7.60
C PHE A 71 -1.28 -6.30 9.10
N VAL A 72 -1.01 -7.35 9.88
CA VAL A 72 -1.09 -7.29 11.35
C VAL A 72 -0.08 -6.29 11.91
N MET A 73 1.18 -6.38 11.52
CA MET A 73 2.23 -5.43 11.94
C MET A 73 1.86 -4.00 11.52
N PHE A 74 1.52 -3.80 10.24
CA PHE A 74 1.22 -2.51 9.67
C PHE A 74 0.01 -1.85 10.33
N SER A 75 -1.06 -2.62 10.63
CA SER A 75 -2.23 -2.12 11.34
C SER A 75 -1.90 -1.59 12.73
N ARG A 76 -0.99 -2.26 13.46
CA ARG A 76 -0.56 -1.81 14.80
C ARG A 76 0.19 -0.47 14.72
N MET A 77 1.05 -0.30 13.74
CA MET A 77 1.80 0.93 13.54
C MET A 77 0.87 2.11 13.15
N GLU A 78 -0.04 1.89 12.21
CA GLU A 78 -1.07 2.86 11.80
C GLU A 78 -2.01 3.20 12.97
N GLY A 79 -2.41 2.20 13.74
CA GLY A 79 -3.22 2.39 14.94
C GLY A 79 -2.55 3.28 15.99
N VAL A 80 -1.25 3.08 16.26
CA VAL A 80 -0.48 3.94 17.17
C VAL A 80 -0.39 5.37 16.62
N MET A 81 -0.24 5.53 15.30
CA MET A 81 -0.21 6.86 14.70
C MET A 81 -1.56 7.57 14.84
N ALA A 82 -2.69 6.88 14.66
CA ALA A 82 -4.02 7.43 14.89
C ALA A 82 -4.28 7.76 16.37
N GLU A 83 -3.77 6.95 17.30
CA GLU A 83 -3.77 7.25 18.75
C GLU A 83 -3.04 8.55 19.05
N PHE A 84 -1.85 8.76 18.45
CA PHE A 84 -1.08 10.00 18.60
C PHE A 84 -1.81 11.18 17.99
N ALA A 85 -2.41 11.02 16.81
CA ALA A 85 -3.21 12.04 16.16
C ALA A 85 -4.37 12.49 17.06
N ALA A 86 -5.10 11.54 17.66
CA ALA A 86 -6.20 11.86 18.58
C ALA A 86 -5.75 12.67 19.80
N ARG A 87 -4.56 12.38 20.34
CA ARG A 87 -4.00 13.10 21.50
C ARG A 87 -3.46 14.49 21.16
N ARG A 88 -3.04 14.73 19.89
CA ARG A 88 -2.30 15.91 19.47
C ARG A 88 -3.04 16.77 18.44
N ARG A 89 -4.27 16.42 18.13
CA ARG A 89 -5.10 17.04 17.09
C ARG A 89 -5.27 18.54 17.28
N LEU A 90 -5.40 19.25 16.16
CA LEU A 90 -5.83 20.63 16.11
C LEU A 90 -7.15 20.71 15.33
N PRO A 91 -8.07 21.65 15.65
CA PRO A 91 -9.37 21.73 14.97
C PRO A 91 -9.27 21.81 13.45
N GLU A 92 -8.37 22.65 12.93
CA GLU A 92 -8.15 22.84 11.50
C GLU A 92 -7.62 21.58 10.78
N GLU A 93 -7.00 20.66 11.50
CA GLU A 93 -6.52 19.37 10.96
C GLU A 93 -7.69 18.40 10.76
N ILE A 94 -8.69 18.43 11.64
CA ILE A 94 -9.92 17.65 11.49
C ILE A 94 -10.66 18.08 10.23
N ASP A 95 -10.84 19.39 10.02
CA ASP A 95 -11.49 19.92 8.81
C ASP A 95 -10.78 19.47 7.52
N ARG A 96 -9.45 19.28 7.56
CA ARG A 96 -8.68 18.75 6.42
C ARG A 96 -8.97 17.28 6.18
N LEU A 97 -8.99 16.45 7.24
CA LEU A 97 -9.36 15.04 7.13
C LEU A 97 -10.77 14.86 6.55
N GLU A 98 -11.74 15.63 7.02
CA GLU A 98 -13.11 15.60 6.53
C GLU A 98 -13.19 15.96 5.04
N ARG A 99 -12.46 17.01 4.62
CA ARG A 99 -12.39 17.39 3.19
C ARG A 99 -11.80 16.29 2.32
N ILE A 100 -10.73 15.62 2.77
CA ILE A 100 -10.14 14.49 2.02
C ILE A 100 -11.15 13.36 1.94
N ASN A 101 -11.77 12.98 3.05
CA ASN A 101 -12.75 11.89 3.07
C ASN A 101 -14.01 12.19 2.23
N ALA A 102 -14.46 13.44 2.20
CA ALA A 102 -15.54 13.86 1.33
C ALA A 102 -15.22 13.67 -0.16
N GLN A 103 -13.96 13.78 -0.57
CA GLN A 103 -13.53 13.45 -1.94
C GLN A 103 -13.59 11.96 -2.20
N VAL A 104 -13.16 11.12 -1.24
CA VAL A 104 -13.30 9.65 -1.33
C VAL A 104 -14.76 9.27 -1.51
N ALA A 105 -15.66 9.83 -0.71
CA ALA A 105 -17.09 9.55 -0.77
C ALA A 105 -17.75 9.90 -2.13
N ARG A 106 -17.20 10.88 -2.85
CA ARG A 106 -17.69 11.34 -4.16
C ARG A 106 -17.13 10.58 -5.35
N LEU A 107 -16.19 9.65 -5.15
CA LEU A 107 -15.61 8.88 -6.27
C LEU A 107 -16.66 8.03 -6.98
N PRO A 108 -16.68 8.02 -8.33
CA PRO A 108 -17.61 7.20 -9.09
C PRO A 108 -17.33 5.70 -8.86
N ARG A 109 -18.34 4.96 -8.43
CA ARG A 109 -18.18 3.54 -8.02
C ARG A 109 -17.94 2.57 -9.18
N ARG A 110 -18.21 2.98 -10.43
CA ARG A 110 -18.11 2.13 -11.63
C ARG A 110 -17.08 2.61 -12.64
N ASP A 111 -16.29 3.59 -12.28
CA ASP A 111 -15.23 4.12 -13.14
C ASP A 111 -13.91 3.36 -12.88
N ALA A 112 -13.29 2.82 -13.92
CA ALA A 112 -12.03 2.09 -13.81
C ALA A 112 -10.88 2.96 -13.23
N ALA A 113 -10.91 4.29 -13.48
CA ALA A 113 -9.93 5.22 -12.94
C ALA A 113 -10.14 5.54 -11.45
N SER A 114 -11.28 5.15 -10.86
CA SER A 114 -11.59 5.48 -9.47
C SER A 114 -10.71 4.73 -8.47
N GLY A 115 -10.18 3.56 -8.81
CA GLY A 115 -9.24 2.82 -7.97
C GLY A 115 -7.94 3.59 -7.76
N GLU A 116 -7.39 4.15 -8.83
CA GLU A 116 -6.18 4.97 -8.75
C GLU A 116 -6.42 6.28 -7.98
N ARG A 117 -7.54 6.96 -8.25
CA ARG A 117 -7.91 8.16 -7.50
C ARG A 117 -8.11 7.87 -6.02
N TYR A 118 -8.76 6.74 -5.71
CA TYR A 118 -8.91 6.30 -4.32
C TYR A 118 -7.56 6.04 -3.65
N ARG A 119 -6.64 5.36 -4.32
CA ARG A 119 -5.29 5.12 -3.80
C ARG A 119 -4.60 6.42 -3.40
N VAL A 120 -4.66 7.45 -4.26
CA VAL A 120 -4.07 8.77 -3.97
C VAL A 120 -4.74 9.42 -2.76
N LEU A 121 -6.08 9.54 -2.77
CA LEU A 121 -6.83 10.16 -1.66
C LEU A 121 -6.68 9.39 -0.35
N ASN A 122 -6.61 8.06 -0.40
CA ASN A 122 -6.37 7.22 0.77
C ASN A 122 -4.98 7.50 1.37
N ARG A 123 -3.96 7.64 0.52
CA ARG A 123 -2.61 8.02 0.96
C ARG A 123 -2.58 9.43 1.57
N ASP A 124 -3.30 10.38 0.99
CA ASP A 124 -3.42 11.75 1.53
C ASP A 124 -4.11 11.73 2.90
N PHE A 125 -5.18 10.92 3.06
CA PHE A 125 -5.88 10.76 4.32
C PHE A 125 -4.98 10.25 5.44
N HIS A 126 -4.29 9.14 5.21
CA HIS A 126 -3.36 8.59 6.19
C HIS A 126 -2.15 9.50 6.42
N GLY A 127 -1.63 10.12 5.35
CA GLY A 127 -0.56 11.11 5.44
C GLY A 127 -0.92 12.29 6.34
N MET A 128 -2.17 12.76 6.30
CA MET A 128 -2.67 13.79 7.19
C MET A 128 -2.68 13.32 8.66
N ILE A 129 -3.14 12.09 8.92
CA ILE A 129 -3.10 11.49 10.27
C ILE A 129 -1.66 11.37 10.78
N HIS A 130 -0.71 11.02 9.91
CA HIS A 130 0.71 10.97 10.27
C HIS A 130 1.25 12.35 10.65
N GLN A 131 0.86 13.42 9.93
CA GLN A 131 1.22 14.79 10.29
C GLN A 131 0.65 15.17 11.66
N MET A 132 -0.63 14.87 11.91
CA MET A 132 -1.30 15.08 13.19
C MET A 132 -0.63 14.30 14.33
N GLY A 133 -0.15 13.10 14.05
CA GLY A 133 0.54 12.24 15.02
C GLY A 133 1.89 12.79 15.48
N ARG A 134 2.53 13.68 14.72
CA ARG A 134 3.80 14.37 15.06
C ARG A 134 4.87 13.42 15.62
N SER A 135 5.04 12.25 14.98
CA SER A 135 6.02 11.24 15.36
C SER A 135 6.95 10.92 14.19
N PRO A 136 8.06 11.66 14.01
CA PRO A 136 8.97 11.46 12.87
C PRO A 136 9.51 10.03 12.76
N ALA A 137 9.86 9.42 13.89
CA ALA A 137 10.41 8.07 13.91
C ALA A 137 9.39 7.03 13.40
N LEU A 138 8.12 7.12 13.83
CA LEU A 138 7.07 6.22 13.38
C LEU A 138 6.69 6.51 11.91
N HIS A 139 6.64 7.79 11.52
CA HIS A 139 6.35 8.18 10.15
C HIS A 139 7.34 7.58 9.14
N GLU A 140 8.64 7.61 9.45
CA GLU A 140 9.67 7.03 8.59
C GLU A 140 9.49 5.51 8.42
N GLN A 141 9.16 4.79 9.49
CA GLN A 141 8.87 3.36 9.41
C GLN A 141 7.61 3.07 8.58
N LEU A 142 6.57 3.89 8.74
CA LEU A 142 5.32 3.75 8.00
C LEU A 142 5.48 4.02 6.50
N ARG A 143 6.41 4.86 6.09
CA ARG A 143 6.62 5.20 4.67
C ARG A 143 6.88 3.96 3.81
N THR A 144 7.76 3.05 4.25
CA THR A 144 8.01 1.78 3.56
C THR A 144 6.81 0.84 3.66
N GLY A 145 6.14 0.81 4.82
CA GLY A 145 4.92 0.02 5.03
C GLY A 145 3.80 0.40 4.05
N TRP A 146 3.61 1.69 3.79
CA TRP A 146 2.62 2.17 2.83
C TRP A 146 2.91 1.71 1.41
N ALA A 147 4.16 1.83 0.96
CA ALA A 147 4.54 1.36 -0.37
C ALA A 147 4.32 -0.16 -0.52
N MET A 148 4.65 -0.94 0.51
CA MET A 148 4.40 -2.38 0.50
C MET A 148 2.90 -2.70 0.53
N SER A 149 2.10 -1.99 1.33
CA SER A 149 0.65 -2.13 1.37
C SER A 149 0.02 -1.87 -0.01
N ASP A 150 0.36 -0.74 -0.64
CA ASP A 150 -0.11 -0.39 -1.99
C ASP A 150 0.28 -1.47 -3.01
N PHE A 151 1.51 -1.97 -2.96
CA PHE A 151 1.98 -3.04 -3.83
C PHE A 151 1.15 -4.32 -3.65
N LEU A 152 0.94 -4.79 -2.40
CA LEU A 152 0.16 -6.00 -2.13
C LEU A 152 -1.31 -5.85 -2.57
N ILE A 153 -1.91 -4.68 -2.32
CA ILE A 153 -3.29 -4.38 -2.72
C ILE A 153 -3.42 -4.32 -4.25
N SER A 154 -2.44 -3.74 -4.95
CA SER A 154 -2.43 -3.65 -6.42
C SER A 154 -2.41 -5.03 -7.11
N GLN A 155 -1.77 -6.03 -6.46
CA GLN A 155 -1.77 -7.40 -6.99
C GLN A 155 -3.15 -8.07 -6.96
N SER A 156 -4.07 -7.58 -6.12
CA SER A 156 -5.40 -8.15 -5.88
C SER A 156 -6.56 -7.38 -6.52
N ASN A 157 -6.32 -6.21 -7.13
CA ASN A 157 -7.31 -5.27 -7.64
C ASN A 157 -8.34 -4.78 -6.58
N GLU A 158 -7.99 -4.79 -5.29
CA GLU A 158 -8.90 -4.43 -4.21
C GLU A 158 -9.22 -2.93 -4.12
N PHE A 159 -8.39 -2.04 -4.67
CA PHE A 159 -8.67 -0.60 -4.62
C PHE A 159 -10.07 -0.24 -5.16
N ASN A 160 -10.49 -0.82 -6.27
CA ASN A 160 -11.81 -0.56 -6.86
C ASN A 160 -12.98 -1.10 -6.01
N ARG A 161 -12.76 -2.18 -5.26
CA ARG A 161 -13.81 -2.84 -4.47
C ARG A 161 -14.07 -2.17 -3.13
N ARG A 162 -13.05 -1.52 -2.55
CA ARG A 162 -13.11 -0.86 -1.23
C ARG A 162 -13.85 0.49 -1.24
N LEU A 163 -14.02 1.13 -2.38
CA LEU A 163 -14.66 2.45 -2.50
C LEU A 163 -15.98 2.60 -1.73
N ASN A 164 -16.74 1.51 -1.60
CA ASN A 164 -18.05 1.53 -0.94
C ASN A 164 -17.98 1.61 0.59
N GLN A 165 -16.89 1.16 1.20
CA GLN A 165 -16.73 1.04 2.66
C GLN A 165 -15.72 2.04 3.22
N ALA A 166 -14.74 2.43 2.41
CA ALA A 166 -13.61 3.24 2.86
C ALA A 166 -14.05 4.57 3.48
N ALA A 167 -14.97 5.30 2.83
CA ALA A 167 -15.42 6.58 3.36
C ALA A 167 -16.10 6.46 4.75
N ALA A 168 -16.91 5.42 4.96
CA ALA A 168 -17.56 5.19 6.25
C ALA A 168 -16.57 4.76 7.34
N GLU A 169 -15.57 3.95 6.98
CA GLU A 169 -14.48 3.56 7.89
C GLU A 169 -13.62 4.80 8.26
N HIS A 170 -13.32 5.67 7.28
CA HIS A 170 -12.62 6.94 7.53
C HIS A 170 -13.43 7.87 8.43
N ASP A 171 -14.77 7.97 8.27
CA ASP A 171 -15.63 8.77 9.15
C ASP A 171 -15.53 8.31 10.61
N GLU A 172 -15.44 7.01 10.87
CA GLU A 172 -15.26 6.48 12.23
C GLU A 172 -13.89 6.87 12.81
N ILE A 173 -12.84 6.80 12.00
CA ILE A 173 -11.49 7.24 12.40
C ILE A 173 -11.50 8.75 12.71
N ILE A 174 -12.09 9.56 11.83
CA ILE A 174 -12.19 11.03 12.01
C ILE A 174 -12.91 11.35 13.31
N ARG A 175 -14.09 10.76 13.55
CA ARG A 175 -14.86 10.97 14.79
C ARG A 175 -14.04 10.62 16.03
N ALA A 176 -13.37 9.47 16.03
CA ALA A 176 -12.56 9.05 17.16
C ALA A 176 -11.38 10.00 17.42
N ILE A 177 -10.75 10.52 16.34
CA ILE A 177 -9.68 11.53 16.47
C ILE A 177 -10.25 12.86 16.97
N ALA A 178 -11.34 13.35 16.41
CA ALA A 178 -11.98 14.61 16.78
C ALA A 178 -12.39 14.62 18.25
N ASP A 179 -12.96 13.52 18.76
CA ASP A 179 -13.34 13.36 20.16
C ASP A 179 -12.11 13.24 21.11
N GLY A 180 -10.89 13.06 20.58
CA GLY A 180 -9.70 12.76 21.38
C GLY A 180 -9.73 11.38 22.01
N ALA A 181 -10.57 10.49 21.49
CA ALA A 181 -10.75 9.14 21.99
C ALA A 181 -9.65 8.21 21.47
N ALA A 182 -8.43 8.38 22.01
CA ALA A 182 -7.19 7.79 21.53
C ALA A 182 -7.26 6.26 21.32
N ALA A 183 -7.82 5.52 22.28
CA ALA A 183 -8.00 4.07 22.17
C ALA A 183 -8.99 3.68 21.05
N ARG A 184 -10.06 4.48 20.88
CA ARG A 184 -11.04 4.27 19.80
C ARG A 184 -10.45 4.59 18.42
N ALA A 185 -9.66 5.68 18.31
CA ALA A 185 -8.96 6.02 17.08
C ALA A 185 -7.99 4.92 16.67
N ARG A 186 -7.24 4.37 17.63
CA ARG A 186 -6.37 3.21 17.39
C ARG A 186 -7.15 2.01 16.89
N ALA A 187 -8.21 1.61 17.59
CA ALA A 187 -9.00 0.43 17.23
C ALA A 187 -9.67 0.57 15.86
N ALA A 188 -10.22 1.76 15.55
CA ALA A 188 -10.83 2.05 14.25
C ALA A 188 -9.80 1.95 13.11
N MET A 189 -8.62 2.53 13.28
CA MET A 189 -7.54 2.45 12.31
C MET A 189 -7.03 1.01 12.11
N GLU A 190 -6.81 0.26 13.19
CA GLU A 190 -6.40 -1.13 13.10
C GLU A 190 -7.44 -1.96 12.33
N GLY A 191 -8.73 -1.78 12.61
CA GLY A 191 -9.82 -2.44 11.91
C GLY A 191 -9.86 -2.10 10.43
N HIS A 192 -9.69 -0.81 10.09
CA HIS A 192 -9.62 -0.33 8.71
C HIS A 192 -8.51 -1.02 7.91
N ILE A 193 -7.28 -1.03 8.42
CA ILE A 193 -6.14 -1.68 7.77
C ILE A 193 -6.33 -3.19 7.66
N LEU A 194 -6.78 -3.86 8.73
CA LEU A 194 -7.02 -5.31 8.72
C LEU A 194 -8.16 -5.72 7.78
N GLY A 195 -9.07 -4.80 7.46
CA GLY A 195 -10.11 -5.03 6.45
C GLY A 195 -9.58 -5.35 5.05
N PHE A 196 -8.34 -4.95 4.70
CA PHE A 196 -7.68 -5.33 3.45
C PHE A 196 -7.13 -6.75 3.47
N ARG A 197 -6.61 -7.21 4.62
CA ARG A 197 -5.87 -8.48 4.76
C ARG A 197 -6.60 -9.68 4.16
N LEU A 198 -7.81 -9.95 4.62
CA LEU A 198 -8.57 -11.14 4.19
C LEU A 198 -8.87 -11.08 2.69
N ARG A 199 -9.30 -9.93 2.19
CA ARG A 199 -9.67 -9.75 0.78
C ARG A 199 -8.47 -9.84 -0.16
N VAL A 200 -7.32 -9.28 0.23
CA VAL A 200 -6.09 -9.42 -0.56
C VAL A 200 -5.72 -10.90 -0.67
N ILE A 201 -5.74 -11.65 0.44
CA ILE A 201 -5.42 -13.07 0.44
C ILE A 201 -6.43 -13.88 -0.39
N GLU A 202 -7.73 -13.66 -0.21
CA GLU A 202 -8.79 -14.36 -0.96
C GLU A 202 -8.68 -14.10 -2.47
N ASN A 203 -8.46 -12.86 -2.89
CA ASN A 203 -8.35 -12.52 -4.30
C ASN A 203 -7.07 -13.06 -4.94
N LEU A 204 -5.95 -13.05 -4.21
CA LEU A 204 -4.72 -13.67 -4.69
C LEU A 204 -4.89 -15.19 -4.86
N ALA A 205 -5.58 -15.84 -3.92
CA ALA A 205 -5.90 -17.28 -4.05
C ALA A 205 -6.81 -17.54 -5.25
N ALA A 206 -7.86 -16.73 -5.46
CA ALA A 206 -8.76 -16.85 -6.61
C ALA A 206 -8.04 -16.57 -7.94
N GLY A 207 -7.15 -15.57 -7.99
CA GLY A 207 -6.35 -15.25 -9.16
C GLY A 207 -5.32 -16.33 -9.51
N ALA A 208 -4.76 -16.99 -8.51
CA ALA A 208 -3.84 -18.13 -8.71
C ALA A 208 -4.55 -19.35 -9.32
N VAL A 209 -5.83 -19.53 -9.00
CA VAL A 209 -6.67 -20.60 -9.57
C VAL A 209 -7.05 -20.29 -11.04
N ALA A 210 -7.20 -19.02 -11.39
CA ALA A 210 -7.61 -18.57 -12.72
C ALA A 210 -6.44 -18.45 -13.72
N ALA A 211 -5.19 -18.44 -13.28
CA ALA A 211 -4.03 -18.36 -14.16
C ALA A 211 -3.77 -19.74 -14.82
N PRO A 212 -3.79 -19.87 -16.17
CA PRO A 212 -3.47 -21.13 -16.80
C PRO A 212 -2.01 -21.49 -16.49
N VAL A 213 -1.81 -22.73 -16.03
CA VAL A 213 -0.48 -23.31 -15.81
C VAL A 213 0.34 -23.09 -17.08
N ALA A 214 1.35 -22.21 -17.01
CA ALA A 214 2.26 -21.98 -18.13
C ALA A 214 2.88 -23.32 -18.52
N LYS A 215 2.55 -23.82 -19.70
CA LYS A 215 3.14 -25.04 -20.25
C LYS A 215 4.65 -24.89 -20.24
N ARG A 216 5.35 -25.66 -19.41
CA ARG A 216 6.79 -25.80 -19.46
C ARG A 216 7.15 -26.14 -20.91
N ARG A 217 7.74 -25.20 -21.64
CA ARG A 217 8.44 -25.53 -22.88
C ARG A 217 9.57 -26.48 -22.51
N LYS A 218 9.42 -27.73 -22.90
CA LYS A 218 10.54 -28.68 -22.93
C LYS A 218 11.56 -28.14 -23.94
N ALA A 219 12.78 -28.01 -23.49
CA ALA A 219 13.95 -27.76 -24.32
C ALA A 219 14.21 -28.94 -25.24
#